data_ecf35d3fc18586e401456df7dc65e417
#
_entry.id   ecf35d3fc18586e401456df7dc65e417
#
_cell.length_a   1.000
_cell.length_b   1.000
_cell.length_c   1.000
_cell.angle_alpha   90.00
_cell.angle_beta   90.00
_cell.angle_gamma   90.00
#
_symmetry.space_group_name_H-M   'P 1'
#
loop_
_entity.id
_entity.type
_entity.pdbx_description
1 polymer ?
#
loop_
_entity_poly.entity_id
_entity_poly.type
_entity_poly.pdbx_seq_one_letter_code
_entity_poly.pdbx_strand_id
1 'polypeptide(L)'
;MKINIKGGLDVVKVKNVFDHLNRLADIKLAEKWDNVGLMLGNYNDEVNKVLVCLDVTTDVVDEAIKNGINLIVSHHPLIFKPLKSLNFTDDFKSNIIRNLIQNNISVISFHTNLDSASLGLNDFLAKKLKLEEINVLFEHELDHNSGLGRFGKLSKEMDLEEFIKYLKAQFKLETVSAVIGNNKKIHSVAILGGSGADFIYSIPDVDIYLTGDVGYHAALDAIEMKKNIIDIGHFSEHLVKELLQDYIRELNIVVEQSKVEKTPFVIL
;
A
#
# COMPACT_ATOMS: atom_id res chain seq x y z
N MET A 1 -22.25 -44.51 17.10
CA MET A 1 -21.48 -44.16 15.90
C MET A 1 -20.57 -43.00 16.29
N LYS A 2 -19.30 -43.25 16.59
CA LYS A 2 -18.35 -42.21 17.03
C LYS A 2 -17.85 -41.49 15.77
N ILE A 3 -18.20 -40.21 15.64
CA ILE A 3 -17.68 -39.37 14.58
C ILE A 3 -16.22 -39.05 14.93
N ASN A 4 -15.31 -39.57 14.13
CA ASN A 4 -13.88 -39.36 14.26
C ASN A 4 -13.52 -38.03 13.61
N ILE A 5 -13.49 -36.94 14.39
CA ILE A 5 -13.02 -35.64 13.94
C ILE A 5 -11.49 -35.72 13.95
N LYS A 6 -10.89 -36.17 12.87
CA LYS A 6 -9.48 -35.85 12.56
C LYS A 6 -9.43 -34.43 12.07
N GLY A 7 -9.29 -33.48 12.98
CA GLY A 7 -8.94 -32.11 12.68
C GLY A 7 -7.46 -32.03 12.30
N GLY A 8 -7.11 -32.43 11.08
CA GLY A 8 -5.89 -31.93 10.45
C GLY A 8 -6.09 -30.45 10.14
N LEU A 9 -5.22 -29.57 10.61
CA LEU A 9 -5.16 -28.21 10.14
C LEU A 9 -4.97 -28.30 8.61
N ASP A 10 -5.93 -27.78 7.85
CA ASP A 10 -5.80 -27.75 6.40
C ASP A 10 -4.54 -26.93 6.07
N VAL A 11 -3.65 -27.52 5.27
CA VAL A 11 -2.40 -26.87 4.86
C VAL A 11 -2.73 -25.66 3.99
N VAL A 12 -2.32 -24.48 4.43
CA VAL A 12 -2.55 -23.25 3.67
C VAL A 12 -1.60 -23.22 2.47
N LYS A 13 -2.13 -22.95 1.29
CA LYS A 13 -1.38 -22.81 0.04
C LYS A 13 -1.29 -21.35 -0.40
N VAL A 14 -0.34 -21.05 -1.28
CA VAL A 14 -0.21 -19.73 -1.95
C VAL A 14 -1.56 -19.30 -2.54
N LYS A 15 -2.30 -20.25 -3.17
CA LYS A 15 -3.64 -19.97 -3.70
C LYS A 15 -4.63 -19.52 -2.62
N ASN A 16 -4.59 -20.11 -1.43
CA ASN A 16 -5.52 -19.71 -0.37
C ASN A 16 -5.26 -18.28 0.10
N VAL A 17 -3.98 -17.89 0.21
CA VAL A 17 -3.60 -16.50 0.55
C VAL A 17 -4.03 -15.56 -0.56
N PHE A 18 -3.77 -15.89 -1.82
CA PHE A 18 -4.21 -15.11 -2.97
C PHE A 18 -5.73 -14.93 -3.00
N ASP A 19 -6.49 -16.04 -2.92
CA ASP A 19 -7.96 -16.00 -2.95
C ASP A 19 -8.53 -15.19 -1.77
N HIS A 20 -7.88 -15.25 -0.61
CA HIS A 20 -8.27 -14.47 0.57
C HIS A 20 -8.06 -12.98 0.33
N LEU A 21 -6.88 -12.56 -0.12
CA LEU A 21 -6.58 -11.18 -0.47
C LEU A 21 -7.44 -10.67 -1.63
N ASN A 22 -7.75 -11.51 -2.60
CA ASN A 22 -8.61 -11.14 -3.73
C ASN A 22 -10.06 -10.84 -3.31
N ARG A 23 -10.52 -11.33 -2.14
CA ARG A 23 -11.79 -10.92 -1.55
C ARG A 23 -11.74 -9.54 -0.92
N LEU A 24 -10.58 -9.13 -0.42
CA LEU A 24 -10.37 -7.77 0.06
C LEU A 24 -10.26 -6.78 -1.11
N ALA A 25 -9.47 -7.15 -2.11
CA ALA A 25 -9.13 -6.29 -3.23
C ALA A 25 -9.10 -7.12 -4.53
N ASP A 26 -10.26 -7.21 -5.22
CA ASP A 26 -10.36 -7.94 -6.49
C ASP A 26 -9.32 -7.39 -7.48
N ILE A 27 -8.55 -8.28 -8.10
CA ILE A 27 -7.55 -7.89 -9.11
C ILE A 27 -8.15 -7.10 -10.28
N LYS A 28 -9.47 -7.19 -10.51
CA LYS A 28 -10.18 -6.40 -11.52
C LYS A 28 -10.25 -4.91 -11.19
N LEU A 29 -9.98 -4.52 -9.93
CA LEU A 29 -9.91 -3.13 -9.51
C LEU A 29 -8.54 -2.51 -9.81
N ALA A 30 -7.60 -3.29 -10.34
CA ALA A 30 -6.30 -2.75 -10.73
C ALA A 30 -6.42 -1.84 -11.95
N GLU A 31 -5.61 -0.79 -11.96
CA GLU A 31 -5.45 0.08 -13.13
C GLU A 31 -4.97 -0.72 -14.35
N LYS A 32 -5.41 -0.35 -15.54
CA LYS A 32 -5.14 -1.09 -16.79
C LYS A 32 -3.64 -1.24 -17.14
N TRP A 33 -2.82 -0.35 -16.61
CA TRP A 33 -1.36 -0.34 -16.80
C TRP A 33 -0.61 -1.12 -15.73
N ASP A 34 -1.29 -1.56 -14.66
CA ASP A 34 -0.69 -2.20 -13.50
C ASP A 34 -0.46 -3.70 -13.70
N ASN A 35 0.32 -4.30 -12.81
CA ASN A 35 0.58 -5.73 -12.77
C ASN A 35 0.42 -6.25 -11.34
N VAL A 36 -0.67 -6.97 -11.07
CA VAL A 36 -1.03 -7.49 -9.75
C VAL A 36 -1.22 -8.99 -9.75
N GLY A 37 -1.19 -9.61 -8.59
CA GLY A 37 -1.40 -11.06 -8.41
C GLY A 37 -0.12 -11.82 -8.14
N LEU A 38 -0.03 -13.09 -8.57
CA LEU A 38 1.15 -13.92 -8.39
C LEU A 38 2.26 -13.48 -9.35
N MET A 39 3.30 -12.86 -8.80
CA MET A 39 4.45 -12.37 -9.59
C MET A 39 5.50 -13.46 -9.83
N LEU A 40 5.67 -14.34 -8.86
CA LEU A 40 6.66 -15.43 -8.90
C LEU A 40 6.17 -16.59 -8.03
N GLY A 41 6.38 -17.82 -8.46
CA GLY A 41 6.09 -19.02 -7.68
C GLY A 41 4.94 -19.84 -8.21
N ASN A 42 4.32 -20.65 -7.34
CA ASN A 42 3.28 -21.60 -7.71
C ASN A 42 2.11 -21.54 -6.73
N TYR A 43 0.91 -21.41 -7.24
CA TYR A 43 -0.34 -21.42 -6.44
C TYR A 43 -0.54 -22.65 -5.54
N ASN A 44 0.08 -23.78 -5.90
CA ASN A 44 -0.08 -25.05 -5.16
C ASN A 44 0.94 -25.23 -4.03
N ASP A 45 1.95 -24.35 -3.93
CA ASP A 45 2.96 -24.46 -2.88
C ASP A 45 2.34 -24.21 -1.50
N GLU A 46 2.81 -24.98 -0.52
CA GLU A 46 2.41 -24.83 0.89
C GLU A 46 3.03 -23.57 1.48
N VAL A 47 2.27 -22.84 2.29
CA VAL A 47 2.72 -21.63 2.96
C VAL A 47 3.03 -21.94 4.42
N ASN A 48 4.30 -21.76 4.80
CA ASN A 48 4.75 -21.91 6.18
C ASN A 48 4.64 -20.59 6.95
N LYS A 49 5.18 -19.53 6.35
CA LYS A 49 5.19 -18.18 6.89
C LYS A 49 5.08 -17.15 5.76
N VAL A 50 4.43 -16.03 6.05
CA VAL A 50 4.28 -14.89 5.15
C VAL A 50 5.09 -13.70 5.67
N LEU A 51 5.79 -13.01 4.78
CA LEU A 51 6.36 -11.69 5.03
C LEU A 51 5.53 -10.66 4.24
N VAL A 52 5.01 -9.63 4.91
CA VAL A 52 4.37 -8.50 4.25
C VAL A 52 5.35 -7.32 4.16
N CYS A 53 5.40 -6.68 2.98
CA CYS A 53 6.30 -5.57 2.71
C CYS A 53 5.64 -4.54 1.77
N LEU A 54 6.26 -3.36 1.67
CA LEU A 54 5.93 -2.38 0.64
C LEU A 54 6.60 -2.79 -0.68
N ASP A 55 7.92 -2.93 -0.65
CA ASP A 55 8.77 -3.25 -1.80
C ASP A 55 9.52 -4.56 -1.62
N VAL A 56 9.69 -5.34 -2.71
CA VAL A 56 10.55 -6.53 -2.72
C VAL A 56 11.97 -6.12 -3.10
N THR A 57 12.75 -5.72 -2.09
CA THR A 57 14.16 -5.34 -2.23
C THR A 57 15.09 -6.50 -1.90
N THR A 58 16.40 -6.33 -2.15
CA THR A 58 17.42 -7.32 -1.74
C THR A 58 17.36 -7.58 -0.23
N ASP A 59 17.30 -6.52 0.57
CA ASP A 59 17.26 -6.63 2.04
C ASP A 59 16.00 -7.38 2.53
N VAL A 60 14.85 -7.15 1.88
CA VAL A 60 13.59 -7.86 2.19
C VAL A 60 13.69 -9.34 1.84
N VAL A 61 14.32 -9.69 0.72
CA VAL A 61 14.54 -11.09 0.35
C VAL A 61 15.51 -11.78 1.30
N ASP A 62 16.58 -11.11 1.70
CA ASP A 62 17.53 -11.64 2.69
C ASP A 62 16.86 -11.82 4.06
N GLU A 63 16.00 -10.90 4.48
CA GLU A 63 15.17 -11.03 5.68
C GLU A 63 14.24 -12.25 5.58
N ALA A 64 13.59 -12.45 4.43
CA ALA A 64 12.69 -13.59 4.19
C ALA A 64 13.46 -14.92 4.29
N ILE A 65 14.61 -15.03 3.63
CA ILE A 65 15.47 -16.23 3.67
C ILE A 65 15.90 -16.53 5.10
N LYS A 66 16.41 -15.54 5.82
CA LYS A 66 16.88 -15.67 7.21
C LYS A 66 15.80 -16.15 8.15
N ASN A 67 14.55 -15.71 7.94
CA ASN A 67 13.41 -16.05 8.82
C ASN A 67 12.64 -17.29 8.37
N GLY A 68 13.06 -17.98 7.30
CA GLY A 68 12.38 -19.17 6.77
C GLY A 68 11.00 -18.85 6.20
N ILE A 69 10.84 -17.68 5.61
CA ILE A 69 9.64 -17.23 4.89
C ILE A 69 9.63 -17.89 3.52
N ASN A 70 8.48 -18.39 3.08
CA ASN A 70 8.33 -18.94 1.74
C ASN A 70 7.23 -18.28 0.90
N LEU A 71 6.57 -17.23 1.44
CA LEU A 71 5.68 -16.35 0.69
C LEU A 71 5.90 -14.90 1.10
N ILE A 72 6.18 -14.04 0.13
CA ILE A 72 6.17 -12.59 0.30
C ILE A 72 4.88 -12.05 -0.29
N VAL A 73 4.19 -11.18 0.45
CA VAL A 73 3.07 -10.38 -0.04
C VAL A 73 3.50 -8.93 0.00
N SER A 74 3.64 -8.32 -1.19
CA SER A 74 4.06 -6.94 -1.35
C SER A 74 2.91 -6.05 -1.82
N HIS A 75 3.00 -4.76 -1.53
CA HIS A 75 2.16 -3.77 -2.16
C HIS A 75 2.67 -3.48 -3.58
N HIS A 76 3.87 -2.97 -3.71
CA HIS A 76 4.45 -2.70 -5.02
C HIS A 76 4.81 -4.02 -5.75
N PRO A 77 4.51 -4.11 -7.07
CA PRO A 77 4.75 -5.33 -7.81
C PRO A 77 6.24 -5.58 -8.03
N LEU A 78 6.70 -6.79 -7.70
CA LEU A 78 8.06 -7.23 -8.00
C LEU A 78 8.38 -7.06 -9.49
N ILE A 79 7.42 -7.37 -10.36
CA ILE A 79 7.55 -7.23 -11.81
C ILE A 79 6.49 -6.22 -12.28
N PHE A 80 6.85 -4.92 -12.31
CA PHE A 80 5.94 -3.87 -12.78
C PHE A 80 5.84 -3.83 -14.31
N LYS A 81 6.99 -3.89 -14.98
CA LYS A 81 7.07 -3.95 -16.45
C LYS A 81 7.58 -5.32 -16.89
N PRO A 82 7.12 -5.84 -18.05
CA PRO A 82 7.58 -7.12 -18.58
C PRO A 82 9.11 -7.20 -18.63
N LEU A 83 9.67 -8.29 -18.13
CA LEU A 83 11.09 -8.54 -18.16
C LEU A 83 11.51 -8.95 -19.59
N LYS A 84 12.55 -8.32 -20.12
CA LYS A 84 13.13 -8.66 -21.43
C LYS A 84 14.20 -9.75 -21.32
N SER A 85 14.88 -9.85 -20.19
CA SER A 85 15.92 -10.82 -19.90
C SER A 85 16.11 -10.97 -18.40
N LEU A 86 16.76 -12.04 -17.98
CA LEU A 86 17.28 -12.25 -16.63
C LEU A 86 18.80 -12.33 -16.70
N ASN A 87 19.47 -11.22 -16.44
CA ASN A 87 20.93 -11.13 -16.42
C ASN A 87 21.46 -11.06 -15.00
N PHE A 88 22.04 -12.13 -14.51
CA PHE A 88 22.52 -12.22 -13.13
C PHE A 88 23.90 -11.58 -12.89
N THR A 89 24.52 -11.00 -13.93
CA THR A 89 25.81 -10.33 -13.80
C THR A 89 25.66 -8.91 -13.28
N ASP A 90 24.80 -8.11 -13.92
CA ASP A 90 24.77 -6.65 -13.71
C ASP A 90 23.38 -6.12 -13.29
N ASP A 91 22.33 -6.95 -13.36
CA ASP A 91 20.97 -6.52 -13.06
C ASP A 91 20.53 -6.96 -11.65
N PHE A 92 20.35 -5.99 -10.76
CA PHE A 92 19.92 -6.24 -9.38
C PHE A 92 18.54 -6.91 -9.30
N LYS A 93 17.59 -6.55 -10.19
CA LYS A 93 16.25 -7.13 -10.22
C LYS A 93 16.32 -8.63 -10.58
N SER A 94 17.13 -8.98 -11.57
CA SER A 94 17.38 -10.39 -11.91
C SER A 94 17.99 -11.18 -10.75
N ASN A 95 18.89 -10.57 -9.97
CA ASN A 95 19.47 -11.22 -8.80
C ASN A 95 18.44 -11.40 -7.67
N ILE A 96 17.55 -10.44 -7.42
CA ILE A 96 16.40 -10.60 -6.50
C ILE A 96 15.56 -11.82 -6.92
N ILE A 97 15.16 -11.90 -8.19
CA ILE A 97 14.36 -13.00 -8.73
C ILE A 97 15.11 -14.34 -8.61
N ARG A 98 16.41 -14.36 -8.89
CA ARG A 98 17.24 -15.55 -8.72
C ARG A 98 17.23 -16.07 -7.27
N ASN A 99 17.43 -15.15 -6.30
CA ASN A 99 17.45 -15.50 -4.89
C ASN A 99 16.10 -16.05 -4.42
N LEU A 100 14.99 -15.44 -4.86
CA LEU A 100 13.64 -15.96 -4.59
C LEU A 100 13.44 -17.36 -5.13
N ILE A 101 13.82 -17.63 -6.40
CA ILE A 101 13.71 -18.94 -7.04
C ILE A 101 14.55 -19.99 -6.30
N GLN A 102 15.81 -19.67 -5.99
CA GLN A 102 16.74 -20.59 -5.34
C GLN A 102 16.30 -20.97 -3.91
N ASN A 103 15.52 -20.10 -3.25
CA ASN A 103 15.02 -20.35 -1.90
C ASN A 103 13.54 -20.74 -1.87
N ASN A 104 12.92 -21.04 -3.03
CA ASN A 104 11.52 -21.43 -3.15
C ASN A 104 10.56 -20.42 -2.47
N ILE A 105 10.80 -19.12 -2.67
CA ILE A 105 9.97 -18.05 -2.13
C ILE A 105 9.04 -17.56 -3.23
N SER A 106 7.73 -17.69 -3.02
CA SER A 106 6.69 -17.12 -3.87
C SER A 106 6.46 -15.65 -3.55
N VAL A 107 6.01 -14.86 -4.55
CA VAL A 107 5.68 -13.44 -4.38
C VAL A 107 4.31 -13.16 -4.96
N ILE A 108 3.43 -12.57 -4.16
CA ILE A 108 2.13 -12.02 -4.56
C ILE A 108 2.19 -10.50 -4.35
N SER A 109 1.66 -9.72 -5.31
CA SER A 109 1.57 -8.26 -5.17
C SER A 109 0.13 -7.79 -5.33
N PHE A 110 -0.30 -6.90 -4.42
CA PHE A 110 -1.59 -6.20 -4.43
C PHE A 110 -1.32 -4.70 -4.36
N HIS A 111 -1.48 -4.02 -5.49
CA HIS A 111 -1.07 -2.64 -5.71
C HIS A 111 -2.30 -1.75 -5.93
N THR A 112 -2.52 -1.22 -7.12
CA THR A 112 -3.63 -0.28 -7.37
C THR A 112 -5.01 -0.90 -7.13
N ASN A 113 -5.16 -2.21 -7.23
CA ASN A 113 -6.38 -2.88 -6.80
C ASN A 113 -6.63 -2.75 -5.28
N LEU A 114 -5.56 -2.79 -4.47
CA LEU A 114 -5.65 -2.57 -3.02
C LEU A 114 -5.87 -1.10 -2.68
N ASP A 115 -5.30 -0.17 -3.49
CA ASP A 115 -5.57 1.26 -3.36
C ASP A 115 -7.04 1.60 -3.64
N SER A 116 -7.61 0.92 -4.63
CA SER A 116 -8.99 1.15 -5.09
C SER A 116 -10.03 0.46 -4.21
N ALA A 117 -9.70 -0.68 -3.62
CA ALA A 117 -10.66 -1.51 -2.90
C ALA A 117 -11.35 -0.77 -1.75
N SER A 118 -12.65 -1.02 -1.60
CA SER A 118 -13.36 -0.73 -0.35
C SER A 118 -12.70 -1.52 0.78
N LEU A 119 -12.36 -0.86 1.88
CA LEU A 119 -11.53 -1.36 2.99
C LEU A 119 -10.05 -1.62 2.62
N GLY A 120 -9.59 -1.17 1.46
CA GLY A 120 -8.20 -1.22 1.04
C GLY A 120 -7.32 -0.14 1.67
N LEU A 121 -6.18 0.15 1.02
CA LEU A 121 -5.15 1.03 1.61
C LEU A 121 -5.68 2.45 1.88
N ASN A 122 -6.37 3.08 0.92
CA ASN A 122 -6.84 4.46 1.10
C ASN A 122 -7.93 4.58 2.18
N ASP A 123 -8.80 3.57 2.34
CA ASP A 123 -9.72 3.48 3.48
C ASP A 123 -8.98 3.34 4.81
N PHE A 124 -7.93 2.53 4.83
CA PHE A 124 -7.10 2.33 6.01
C PHE A 124 -6.39 3.62 6.43
N LEU A 125 -5.83 4.37 5.47
CA LEU A 125 -5.21 5.67 5.72
C LEU A 125 -6.22 6.71 6.23
N ALA A 126 -7.41 6.79 5.61
CA ALA A 126 -8.48 7.68 6.04
C ALA A 126 -8.95 7.36 7.47
N LYS A 127 -9.09 6.07 7.81
CA LYS A 127 -9.43 5.61 9.17
C LYS A 127 -8.33 5.92 10.18
N LYS A 128 -7.06 5.81 9.81
CA LYS A 128 -5.94 6.22 10.69
C LYS A 128 -6.00 7.71 11.03
N LEU A 129 -6.44 8.55 10.09
CA LEU A 129 -6.72 9.97 10.33
C LEU A 129 -8.03 10.21 11.10
N LYS A 130 -8.79 9.15 11.40
CA LYS A 130 -10.11 9.22 12.05
C LYS A 130 -11.05 10.14 11.29
N LEU A 131 -11.03 10.09 9.97
CA LEU A 131 -11.99 10.84 9.16
C LEU A 131 -13.38 10.24 9.32
N GLU A 132 -14.36 11.11 9.38
CA GLU A 132 -15.80 10.82 9.37
C GLU A 132 -16.36 11.09 7.97
N GLU A 133 -17.53 10.53 7.64
CA GLU A 133 -18.20 10.69 6.35
C GLU A 133 -17.25 10.35 5.16
N ILE A 134 -16.53 9.24 5.28
CA ILE A 134 -15.53 8.84 4.27
C ILE A 134 -16.23 8.45 2.97
N ASN A 135 -15.78 9.05 1.87
CA ASN A 135 -16.24 8.77 0.51
C ASN A 135 -15.06 8.51 -0.42
N VAL A 136 -15.31 7.83 -1.54
CA VAL A 136 -14.32 7.59 -2.60
C VAL A 136 -14.00 8.91 -3.29
N LEU A 137 -12.70 9.16 -3.53
CA LEU A 137 -12.24 10.39 -4.20
C LEU A 137 -12.42 10.30 -5.72
N PHE A 138 -12.02 9.17 -6.33
CA PHE A 138 -12.17 8.88 -7.75
C PHE A 138 -12.77 7.48 -7.91
N GLU A 139 -14.06 7.43 -8.24
CA GLU A 139 -14.81 6.17 -8.34
C GLU A 139 -14.27 5.25 -9.44
N HIS A 140 -14.24 3.95 -9.17
CA HIS A 140 -13.87 2.94 -10.14
C HIS A 140 -15.06 2.56 -11.03
N GLU A 141 -14.82 2.33 -12.33
CA GLU A 141 -15.89 2.04 -13.32
C GLU A 141 -16.71 0.76 -13.01
N LEU A 142 -16.13 -0.20 -12.28
CA LEU A 142 -16.78 -1.47 -11.95
C LEU A 142 -17.54 -1.44 -10.61
N ASP A 143 -17.20 -0.53 -9.71
CA ASP A 143 -17.79 -0.47 -8.37
C ASP A 143 -17.65 0.95 -7.77
N HIS A 144 -18.75 1.66 -7.58
CA HIS A 144 -18.77 3.02 -7.04
C HIS A 144 -18.31 3.12 -5.57
N ASN A 145 -18.26 2.00 -4.83
CA ASN A 145 -17.71 1.96 -3.47
C ASN A 145 -16.18 1.75 -3.47
N SER A 146 -15.62 1.46 -4.64
CA SER A 146 -14.19 1.29 -4.87
C SER A 146 -13.67 2.43 -5.75
N GLY A 147 -12.35 2.68 -5.70
CA GLY A 147 -11.70 3.71 -6.49
C GLY A 147 -10.55 4.36 -5.74
N LEU A 148 -9.78 5.18 -6.44
CA LEU A 148 -8.56 5.78 -5.91
C LEU A 148 -8.85 6.89 -4.90
N GLY A 149 -8.13 6.87 -3.79
CA GLY A 149 -8.20 7.87 -2.75
C GLY A 149 -9.51 7.90 -1.97
N ARG A 150 -9.51 8.65 -0.88
CA ARG A 150 -10.68 8.89 -0.03
C ARG A 150 -10.72 10.35 0.36
N PHE A 151 -11.92 10.86 0.68
CA PHE A 151 -12.07 12.14 1.33
C PHE A 151 -13.13 12.05 2.43
N GLY A 152 -13.00 12.92 3.42
CA GLY A 152 -13.89 12.95 4.57
C GLY A 152 -13.62 14.16 5.46
N LYS A 153 -14.15 14.14 6.67
CA LYS A 153 -14.07 15.25 7.60
C LYS A 153 -13.34 14.86 8.89
N LEU A 154 -12.62 15.78 9.47
CA LEU A 154 -12.15 15.67 10.84
C LEU A 154 -13.32 15.93 11.81
N SER A 155 -13.31 15.33 12.99
CA SER A 155 -14.33 15.57 14.04
C SER A 155 -14.31 17.03 14.54
N LYS A 156 -13.20 17.74 14.37
CA LYS A 156 -13.04 19.17 14.69
C LYS A 156 -12.10 19.83 13.71
N GLU A 157 -12.30 21.13 13.48
CA GLU A 157 -11.36 21.97 12.73
C GLU A 157 -10.02 22.09 13.46
N MET A 158 -8.93 22.14 12.69
CA MET A 158 -7.56 22.36 13.17
C MET A 158 -6.88 23.48 12.39
N ASP A 159 -5.98 24.23 13.04
CA ASP A 159 -5.03 25.05 12.32
C ASP A 159 -4.02 24.16 11.59
N LEU A 160 -3.39 24.66 10.53
CA LEU A 160 -2.45 23.86 9.70
C LEU A 160 -1.33 23.25 10.53
N GLU A 161 -0.75 23.99 11.48
CA GLU A 161 0.33 23.46 12.34
C GLU A 161 -0.18 22.34 13.27
N GLU A 162 -1.38 22.49 13.84
CA GLU A 162 -2.02 21.44 14.64
C GLU A 162 -2.27 20.21 13.80
N PHE A 163 -2.79 20.39 12.57
CA PHE A 163 -3.05 19.29 11.65
C PHE A 163 -1.77 18.56 11.24
N ILE A 164 -0.68 19.28 10.92
CA ILE A 164 0.61 18.65 10.58
C ILE A 164 1.14 17.81 11.76
N LYS A 165 1.06 18.31 12.99
CA LYS A 165 1.46 17.54 14.19
C LYS A 165 0.59 16.30 14.36
N TYR A 166 -0.71 16.42 14.17
CA TYR A 166 -1.66 15.32 14.22
C TYR A 166 -1.33 14.27 13.16
N LEU A 167 -1.21 14.66 11.89
CA LEU A 167 -0.87 13.81 10.75
C LEU A 167 0.42 13.03 10.98
N LYS A 168 1.49 13.72 11.39
CA LYS A 168 2.78 13.09 11.70
C LYS A 168 2.67 12.03 12.79
N ALA A 169 1.89 12.30 13.82
CA ALA A 169 1.66 11.33 14.91
C ALA A 169 0.86 10.11 14.44
N GLN A 170 -0.19 10.29 13.62
CA GLN A 170 -1.02 9.18 13.12
C GLN A 170 -0.25 8.28 12.15
N PHE A 171 0.58 8.85 11.29
CA PHE A 171 1.31 8.13 10.24
C PHE A 171 2.75 7.79 10.64
N LYS A 172 3.19 8.18 11.84
CA LYS A 172 4.56 7.99 12.35
C LYS A 172 5.62 8.62 11.42
N LEU A 173 5.31 9.81 10.88
CA LEU A 173 6.19 10.53 9.98
C LEU A 173 7.12 11.48 10.76
N GLU A 174 8.40 11.51 10.39
CA GLU A 174 9.36 12.47 10.95
C GLU A 174 9.21 13.85 10.32
N THR A 175 8.99 13.88 9.01
CA THR A 175 8.89 15.10 8.20
C THR A 175 7.77 14.99 7.16
N VAL A 176 7.28 16.14 6.71
CA VAL A 176 6.39 16.28 5.56
C VAL A 176 6.76 17.57 4.83
N SER A 177 6.47 17.63 3.53
CA SER A 177 6.53 18.90 2.78
C SER A 177 5.12 19.45 2.61
N ALA A 178 4.95 20.77 2.76
CA ALA A 178 3.65 21.39 2.66
C ALA A 178 3.63 22.50 1.60
N VAL A 179 2.60 22.50 0.77
CA VAL A 179 2.27 23.55 -0.19
C VAL A 179 1.04 24.28 0.36
N ILE A 180 1.18 25.57 0.60
CA ILE A 180 0.15 26.39 1.27
C ILE A 180 -0.44 27.36 0.26
N GLY A 181 -1.60 27.04 -0.28
CA GLY A 181 -2.34 27.90 -1.21
C GLY A 181 -3.32 28.85 -0.51
N ASN A 182 -3.70 28.55 0.73
CA ASN A 182 -4.59 29.41 1.54
C ASN A 182 -4.37 29.18 3.05
N ASN A 183 -4.95 30.06 3.88
CA ASN A 183 -4.84 30.03 5.35
C ASN A 183 -6.13 29.55 6.05
N LYS A 184 -6.95 28.75 5.37
CA LYS A 184 -8.16 28.17 6.00
C LYS A 184 -7.80 27.20 7.09
N LYS A 185 -8.69 27.02 8.05
CA LYS A 185 -8.64 25.89 8.97
C LYS A 185 -8.94 24.59 8.21
N ILE A 186 -8.38 23.52 8.69
CA ILE A 186 -8.52 22.18 8.11
C ILE A 186 -9.65 21.44 8.79
N HIS A 187 -10.69 21.11 8.04
CA HIS A 187 -11.80 20.26 8.44
C HIS A 187 -12.04 19.13 7.45
N SER A 188 -12.04 19.44 6.15
CA SER A 188 -12.18 18.46 5.08
C SER A 188 -10.81 18.04 4.54
N VAL A 189 -10.61 16.73 4.42
CA VAL A 189 -9.32 16.13 4.03
C VAL A 189 -9.56 15.14 2.90
N ALA A 190 -8.79 15.26 1.82
CA ALA A 190 -8.64 14.20 0.82
C ALA A 190 -7.29 13.53 0.98
N ILE A 191 -7.23 12.22 0.74
CA ILE A 191 -6.00 11.43 0.79
C ILE A 191 -5.94 10.43 -0.36
N LEU A 192 -4.80 10.37 -1.01
CA LEU A 192 -4.43 9.35 -1.98
C LEU A 192 -2.98 8.95 -1.69
N GLY A 193 -2.76 7.72 -1.22
CA GLY A 193 -1.44 7.15 -0.97
C GLY A 193 -0.60 7.10 -2.25
N GLY A 194 0.73 6.97 -2.09
CA GLY A 194 1.65 6.90 -3.21
C GLY A 194 1.73 8.19 -4.03
N SER A 195 1.78 8.05 -5.36
CA SER A 195 1.99 9.15 -6.30
C SER A 195 0.66 9.71 -6.83
N GLY A 196 0.05 10.62 -6.08
CA GLY A 196 -1.24 11.22 -6.43
C GLY A 196 -1.17 12.70 -6.85
N ALA A 197 0.02 13.26 -7.06
CA ALA A 197 0.18 14.68 -7.36
C ALA A 197 -0.52 15.13 -8.65
N ASP A 198 -0.63 14.28 -9.65
CA ASP A 198 -1.29 14.60 -10.92
C ASP A 198 -2.82 14.74 -10.81
N PHE A 199 -3.40 14.26 -9.71
CA PHE A 199 -4.85 14.38 -9.47
C PHE A 199 -5.29 15.72 -8.88
N ILE A 200 -4.37 16.61 -8.53
CA ILE A 200 -4.66 17.92 -7.90
C ILE A 200 -5.68 18.76 -8.66
N TYR A 201 -5.76 18.60 -9.98
CA TYR A 201 -6.71 19.35 -10.84
C TYR A 201 -8.14 18.82 -10.73
N SER A 202 -8.32 17.59 -10.26
CA SER A 202 -9.60 16.87 -10.25
C SER A 202 -10.14 16.60 -8.85
N ILE A 203 -9.38 16.93 -7.78
CA ILE A 203 -9.85 16.77 -6.41
C ILE A 203 -11.00 17.73 -6.10
N PRO A 204 -12.01 17.32 -5.29
CA PRO A 204 -13.09 18.21 -4.86
C PRO A 204 -12.57 19.39 -4.05
N ASP A 205 -13.46 20.33 -3.71
CA ASP A 205 -13.11 21.45 -2.82
C ASP A 205 -12.99 20.93 -1.38
N VAL A 206 -11.76 20.61 -0.99
CA VAL A 206 -11.36 20.20 0.36
C VAL A 206 -10.33 21.17 0.91
N ASP A 207 -10.23 21.26 2.24
CA ASP A 207 -9.29 22.19 2.88
C ASP A 207 -7.83 21.77 2.70
N ILE A 208 -7.58 20.45 2.57
CA ILE A 208 -6.24 19.90 2.36
C ILE A 208 -6.26 18.58 1.61
N TYR A 209 -5.25 18.37 0.76
CA TYR A 209 -4.99 17.12 0.05
C TYR A 209 -3.67 16.50 0.51
N LEU A 210 -3.70 15.21 0.85
CA LEU A 210 -2.56 14.42 1.29
C LEU A 210 -2.19 13.41 0.20
N THR A 211 -0.93 13.44 -0.24
CA THR A 211 -0.41 12.48 -1.23
C THR A 211 1.12 12.42 -1.14
N GLY A 212 1.78 11.63 -1.96
CA GLY A 212 3.23 11.62 -2.12
C GLY A 212 3.67 12.11 -3.49
N ASP A 213 4.99 12.20 -3.67
CA ASP A 213 5.65 12.53 -4.94
C ASP A 213 5.20 13.86 -5.56
N VAL A 214 5.00 14.89 -4.74
CA VAL A 214 4.56 16.21 -5.20
C VAL A 214 5.70 16.93 -5.91
N GLY A 215 5.63 16.97 -7.26
CA GLY A 215 6.61 17.64 -8.08
C GLY A 215 6.49 19.16 -8.03
N TYR A 216 7.58 19.87 -8.42
CA TYR A 216 7.69 21.32 -8.36
C TYR A 216 6.54 22.05 -9.07
N HIS A 217 6.15 21.64 -10.28
CA HIS A 217 5.09 22.29 -11.05
C HIS A 217 3.71 22.05 -10.43
N ALA A 218 3.43 20.82 -9.97
CA ALA A 218 2.19 20.54 -9.25
C ALA A 218 2.05 21.40 -7.98
N ALA A 219 3.17 21.64 -7.27
CA ALA A 219 3.19 22.54 -6.12
C ALA A 219 2.89 24.01 -6.49
N LEU A 220 3.46 24.51 -7.59
CA LEU A 220 3.15 25.88 -8.08
C LEU A 220 1.68 26.01 -8.48
N ASP A 221 1.16 25.04 -9.24
CA ASP A 221 -0.22 25.05 -9.67
C ASP A 221 -1.20 24.97 -8.47
N ALA A 222 -0.84 24.21 -7.43
CA ALA A 222 -1.62 24.17 -6.19
C ALA A 222 -1.73 25.56 -5.53
N ILE A 223 -0.63 26.33 -5.50
CA ILE A 223 -0.64 27.71 -4.97
C ILE A 223 -1.57 28.59 -5.79
N GLU A 224 -1.46 28.56 -7.13
CA GLU A 224 -2.32 29.34 -8.02
C GLU A 224 -3.80 28.95 -7.90
N MET A 225 -4.09 27.66 -7.67
CA MET A 225 -5.43 27.12 -7.42
C MET A 225 -5.92 27.40 -6.00
N LYS A 226 -5.10 27.98 -5.13
CA LYS A 226 -5.38 28.21 -3.69
C LYS A 226 -5.71 26.91 -2.94
N LYS A 227 -5.05 25.80 -3.30
CA LYS A 227 -5.19 24.50 -2.65
C LYS A 227 -4.02 24.25 -1.69
N ASN A 228 -4.31 23.63 -0.55
CA ASN A 228 -3.29 23.15 0.38
C ASN A 228 -2.99 21.69 0.06
N ILE A 229 -1.70 21.34 -0.01
CA ILE A 229 -1.24 19.96 -0.20
C ILE A 229 -0.18 19.64 0.85
N ILE A 230 -0.22 18.45 1.41
CA ILE A 230 0.91 17.90 2.15
C ILE A 230 1.43 16.69 1.41
N ASP A 231 2.71 16.75 1.04
CA ASP A 231 3.48 15.59 0.60
C ASP A 231 3.88 14.79 1.82
N ILE A 232 3.19 13.66 2.02
CA ILE A 232 3.43 12.70 3.12
C ILE A 232 4.53 11.69 2.78
N GLY A 233 5.11 11.81 1.57
CA GLY A 233 6.08 10.89 1.01
C GLY A 233 5.45 9.57 0.54
N HIS A 234 5.97 9.02 -0.55
CA HIS A 234 5.53 7.73 -1.09
C HIS A 234 5.65 6.59 -0.05
N PHE A 235 6.73 6.62 0.74
CA PHE A 235 6.97 5.62 1.78
C PHE A 235 5.90 5.59 2.89
N SER A 236 5.00 6.58 2.97
CA SER A 236 3.84 6.52 3.87
C SER A 236 2.95 5.29 3.63
N GLU A 237 3.01 4.70 2.45
CA GLU A 237 2.32 3.45 2.10
C GLU A 237 2.88 2.22 2.84
N HIS A 238 4.04 2.32 3.53
CA HIS A 238 4.53 1.22 4.39
C HIS A 238 3.51 0.79 5.44
N LEU A 239 2.53 1.63 5.74
CA LEU A 239 1.40 1.32 6.62
C LEU A 239 0.50 0.19 6.08
N VAL A 240 0.57 -0.11 4.77
CA VAL A 240 -0.10 -1.25 4.14
C VAL A 240 0.25 -2.58 4.80
N LYS A 241 1.45 -2.68 5.39
CA LYS A 241 1.90 -3.87 6.11
C LYS A 241 1.00 -4.21 7.30
N GLU A 242 0.48 -3.20 7.99
CA GLU A 242 -0.46 -3.41 9.10
C GLU A 242 -1.77 -4.01 8.55
N LEU A 243 -2.32 -3.44 7.49
CA LEU A 243 -3.56 -3.92 6.84
C LEU A 243 -3.41 -5.35 6.33
N LEU A 244 -2.36 -5.63 5.55
CA LEU A 244 -2.12 -6.95 4.98
C LEU A 244 -1.88 -8.01 6.04
N GLN A 245 -1.09 -7.69 7.09
CA GLN A 245 -0.82 -8.61 8.18
C GLN A 245 -2.10 -9.00 8.91
N ASP A 246 -2.93 -8.04 9.28
CA ASP A 246 -4.16 -8.28 10.03
C ASP A 246 -5.12 -9.14 9.20
N TYR A 247 -5.26 -8.85 7.92
CA TYR A 247 -6.15 -9.59 7.04
C TYR A 247 -5.66 -11.03 6.77
N ILE A 248 -4.37 -11.23 6.48
CA ILE A 248 -3.82 -12.56 6.20
C ILE A 248 -3.83 -13.46 7.45
N ARG A 249 -3.70 -12.88 8.66
CA ARG A 249 -3.76 -13.63 9.93
C ARG A 249 -5.08 -14.38 10.14
N GLU A 250 -6.16 -13.96 9.49
CA GLU A 250 -7.44 -14.68 9.51
C GLU A 250 -7.33 -16.14 8.97
N LEU A 251 -6.29 -16.43 8.19
CA LEU A 251 -5.98 -17.79 7.71
C LEU A 251 -5.25 -18.66 8.75
N ASN A 252 -5.03 -18.18 9.97
CA ASN A 252 -4.32 -18.88 11.05
C ASN A 252 -2.89 -19.30 10.66
N ILE A 253 -2.20 -18.49 9.86
CA ILE A 253 -0.78 -18.66 9.50
C ILE A 253 0.09 -17.58 10.13
N VAL A 254 1.38 -17.84 10.23
CA VAL A 254 2.34 -16.86 10.75
C VAL A 254 2.58 -15.78 9.71
N VAL A 255 2.34 -14.51 10.07
CA VAL A 255 2.56 -13.35 9.22
C VAL A 255 3.46 -12.36 9.94
N GLU A 256 4.59 -12.04 9.33
CA GLU A 256 5.56 -11.05 9.80
C GLU A 256 5.55 -9.82 8.91
N GLN A 257 5.77 -8.63 9.48
CA GLN A 257 6.04 -7.41 8.71
C GLN A 257 7.53 -7.27 8.49
N SER A 258 7.95 -6.88 7.29
CA SER A 258 9.34 -6.52 7.03
C SER A 258 9.79 -5.37 7.95
N LYS A 259 10.98 -5.53 8.53
CA LYS A 259 11.60 -4.58 9.47
C LYS A 259 12.79 -3.84 8.86
N VAL A 260 13.22 -4.26 7.68
CA VAL A 260 14.41 -3.70 7.01
C VAL A 260 14.07 -2.53 6.08
N GLU A 261 12.81 -2.36 5.74
CA GLU A 261 12.36 -1.27 4.88
C GLU A 261 12.44 0.08 5.56
N LYS A 262 12.91 1.05 4.82
CA LYS A 262 13.01 2.46 5.23
C LYS A 262 12.84 3.36 4.02
N THR A 263 12.47 4.62 4.27
CA THR A 263 12.48 5.61 3.18
C THR A 263 13.87 5.68 2.53
N PRO A 264 13.96 5.74 1.19
CA PRO A 264 15.23 5.89 0.50
C PRO A 264 15.84 7.29 0.66
N PHE A 265 15.07 8.25 1.17
CA PHE A 265 15.51 9.64 1.34
C PHE A 265 16.08 9.87 2.74
N VAL A 266 17.19 10.57 2.81
CA VAL A 266 17.79 11.09 4.06
C VAL A 266 17.56 12.59 4.08
N ILE A 267 16.95 13.09 5.15
CA ILE A 267 16.77 14.52 5.37
C ILE A 267 17.94 15.01 6.23
N LEU A 268 18.70 15.95 5.69
CA LEU A 268 19.91 16.51 6.31
C LEU A 268 19.63 17.84 6.99
#